data_b8f5e93713f7a1e97b9b717ee99b883b
#
_entry.id   b8f5e93713f7a1e97b9b717ee99b883b
#
_cell.length_a   1.000
_cell.length_b   1.000
_cell.length_c   1.000
_cell.angle_alpha   90.00
_cell.angle_beta   90.00
_cell.angle_gamma   90.00
#
_symmetry.space_group_name_H-M   'P 1'
#
loop_
_entity.id
_entity.type
_entity.pdbx_description
1 polymer ?
#
loop_
_entity_poly.entity_id
_entity_poly.type
_entity_poly.pdbx_seq_one_letter_code
_entity_poly.pdbx_strand_id
1 'polypeptide(L)'
;MSAAGRALERIERILDHGGDADGVLRDVVAVLHSDYSWVGISFVEEGELVLGPALGEQAVQPTRIPISYENKVVAELGVIADEIDARDRVFLERVAVLIGPYCLVGWDTGGEAWSP
;
A
#
# COMPACT_ATOMS: atom_id res chain seq x y z
N MET A 1 2.42 -16.57 -17.39
CA MET A 1 1.85 -15.81 -16.27
C MET A 1 2.65 -14.55 -16.06
N SER A 2 1.98 -13.44 -15.86
CA SER A 2 2.64 -12.16 -15.71
C SER A 2 3.22 -11.99 -14.31
N ALA A 3 4.21 -11.11 -14.19
CA ALA A 3 4.79 -10.78 -12.90
C ALA A 3 3.72 -10.20 -11.97
N ALA A 4 2.80 -9.39 -12.52
CA ALA A 4 1.71 -8.81 -11.73
C ALA A 4 0.81 -9.90 -11.16
N GLY A 5 0.50 -10.93 -11.94
CA GLY A 5 -0.33 -12.03 -11.45
C GLY A 5 0.30 -12.77 -10.29
N ARG A 6 1.61 -13.02 -10.38
CA ARG A 6 2.33 -13.68 -9.29
C ARG A 6 2.43 -12.81 -8.06
N ALA A 7 2.65 -11.51 -8.27
CA ALA A 7 2.71 -10.58 -7.15
C ALA A 7 1.38 -10.52 -6.44
N LEU A 8 0.27 -10.49 -7.19
CA LEU A 8 -1.06 -10.45 -6.59
C LEU A 8 -1.32 -11.70 -5.76
N GLU A 9 -0.93 -12.87 -6.27
CA GLU A 9 -1.08 -14.11 -5.51
C GLU A 9 -0.30 -14.07 -4.20
N ARG A 10 0.92 -13.55 -4.25
CA ARG A 10 1.74 -13.44 -3.05
C ARG A 10 1.11 -12.49 -2.04
N ILE A 11 0.57 -11.38 -2.52
CA ILE A 11 -0.09 -10.41 -1.65
C ILE A 11 -1.32 -11.05 -1.01
N GLU A 12 -2.13 -11.75 -1.80
CA GLU A 12 -3.32 -12.41 -1.25
C GLU A 12 -2.94 -13.43 -0.19
N ARG A 13 -1.83 -14.13 -0.39
CA ARG A 13 -1.35 -15.09 0.59
C ARG A 13 -0.91 -14.42 1.88
N ILE A 14 -0.27 -13.26 1.76
CA ILE A 14 0.12 -12.47 2.94
C ILE A 14 -1.13 -12.07 3.73
N LEU A 15 -2.16 -11.60 3.03
CA LEU A 15 -3.40 -11.17 3.69
C LEU A 15 -4.12 -12.34 4.35
N ASP A 16 -4.11 -13.48 3.68
CA ASP A 16 -4.72 -14.71 4.21
C ASP A 16 -4.04 -15.18 5.48
N HIS A 17 -2.71 -15.11 5.48
CA HIS A 17 -1.93 -15.51 6.63
C HIS A 17 -2.22 -14.60 7.83
N GLY A 18 -2.44 -13.32 7.57
CA GLY A 18 -2.77 -12.37 8.61
C GLY A 18 -1.54 -11.86 9.34
N GLY A 19 -1.76 -11.42 10.56
CA GLY A 19 -0.72 -10.79 11.34
C GLY A 19 -1.12 -9.37 11.66
N ASP A 20 -0.22 -8.61 12.28
CA ASP A 20 -0.55 -7.22 12.54
C ASP A 20 -0.48 -6.42 11.25
N ALA A 21 -1.19 -5.30 11.24
CA ALA A 21 -1.33 -4.51 10.02
C ALA A 21 0.00 -3.96 9.53
N ASP A 22 0.85 -3.53 10.45
CA ASP A 22 2.15 -3.00 10.09
C ASP A 22 3.00 -4.04 9.38
N GLY A 23 3.03 -5.27 9.90
CA GLY A 23 3.77 -6.35 9.28
C GLY A 23 3.22 -6.74 7.93
N VAL A 24 1.89 -6.79 7.81
CA VAL A 24 1.25 -7.09 6.54
C VAL A 24 1.62 -6.05 5.49
N LEU A 25 1.54 -4.77 5.83
CA LEU A 25 1.86 -3.71 4.87
C LEU A 25 3.33 -3.72 4.48
N ARG A 26 4.23 -4.00 5.41
CA ARG A 26 5.64 -4.12 5.09
C ARG A 26 5.89 -5.26 4.10
N ASP A 27 5.23 -6.39 4.31
CA ASP A 27 5.38 -7.53 3.42
C ASP A 27 4.84 -7.22 2.03
N VAL A 28 3.71 -6.51 1.95
CA VAL A 28 3.15 -6.10 0.67
C VAL A 28 4.11 -5.18 -0.07
N VAL A 29 4.69 -4.21 0.64
CA VAL A 29 5.67 -3.30 0.05
C VAL A 29 6.87 -4.08 -0.48
N ALA A 30 7.33 -5.09 0.27
CA ALA A 30 8.46 -5.90 -0.17
C ALA A 30 8.15 -6.67 -1.45
N VAL A 31 6.94 -7.22 -1.56
CA VAL A 31 6.54 -7.92 -2.78
C VAL A 31 6.54 -6.96 -3.97
N LEU A 32 5.94 -5.78 -3.80
CA LEU A 32 5.85 -4.80 -4.88
C LEU A 32 7.23 -4.27 -5.27
N HIS A 33 8.13 -4.15 -4.32
CA HIS A 33 9.48 -3.62 -4.60
C HIS A 33 10.26 -4.52 -5.56
N SER A 34 9.86 -5.77 -5.73
CA SER A 34 10.49 -6.64 -6.73
C SER A 34 10.31 -6.12 -8.15
N ASP A 35 9.23 -5.37 -8.40
CA ASP A 35 8.88 -4.90 -9.73
C ASP A 35 8.97 -3.40 -9.90
N TYR A 36 9.12 -2.66 -8.81
CA TYR A 36 9.17 -1.19 -8.83
C TYR A 36 10.39 -0.73 -8.08
N SER A 37 11.05 0.31 -8.58
CA SER A 37 12.30 0.78 -7.99
C SER A 37 12.08 1.44 -6.62
N TRP A 38 10.88 1.95 -6.38
CA TRP A 38 10.50 2.47 -5.07
C TRP A 38 9.03 2.17 -4.84
N VAL A 39 8.69 1.77 -3.62
CA VAL A 39 7.31 1.53 -3.20
C VAL A 39 7.14 2.10 -1.81
N GLY A 40 6.07 2.83 -1.59
CA GLY A 40 5.77 3.35 -0.26
C GLY A 40 4.28 3.48 -0.04
N ILE A 41 3.87 3.37 1.22
CA ILE A 41 2.49 3.59 1.63
C ILE A 41 2.50 4.76 2.59
N SER A 42 1.72 5.80 2.27
CA SER A 42 1.57 6.96 3.14
C SER A 42 0.17 6.95 3.72
N PHE A 43 0.08 7.25 5.01
CA PHE A 43 -1.21 7.26 5.71
C PHE A 43 -1.72 8.68 5.83
N VAL A 44 -3.05 8.82 5.78
CA VAL A 44 -3.68 10.11 6.05
C VAL A 44 -3.82 10.24 7.55
N GLU A 45 -3.12 11.23 8.13
CA GLU A 45 -3.19 11.51 9.56
C GLU A 45 -3.48 13.00 9.71
N GLU A 46 -4.63 13.30 10.29
CA GLU A 46 -5.05 14.68 10.53
C GLU A 46 -4.99 15.54 9.26
N GLY A 47 -5.43 14.94 8.14
CA GLY A 47 -5.49 15.62 6.87
C GLY A 47 -4.17 15.69 6.10
N GLU A 48 -3.12 15.10 6.63
CA GLU A 48 -1.81 15.10 5.99
C GLU A 48 -1.34 13.69 5.71
N LEU A 49 -0.51 13.54 4.66
CA LEU A 49 0.07 12.25 4.33
C LEU A 49 1.36 12.06 5.10
N VAL A 50 1.45 10.96 5.82
CA VAL A 50 2.63 10.60 6.59
C VAL A 50 3.17 9.29 6.03
N LEU A 51 4.42 9.29 5.60
CA LEU A 51 5.03 8.11 4.99
C LEU A 51 5.19 6.99 6.02
N GLY A 52 4.67 5.82 5.67
CA GLY A 52 4.83 4.60 6.44
C GLY A 52 5.87 3.68 5.80
N PRO A 53 5.55 2.39 5.65
CA PRO A 53 6.54 1.46 5.10
C PRO A 53 6.91 1.81 3.67
N ALA A 54 8.21 1.78 3.39
CA ALA A 54 8.72 2.10 2.06
C ALA A 54 10.02 1.36 1.83
N LEU A 55 10.29 1.02 0.57
CA LEU A 55 11.54 0.38 0.16
C LEU A 55 12.00 1.01 -1.15
N GLY A 56 13.31 1.12 -1.29
CA GLY A 56 13.91 1.67 -2.49
C GLY A 56 14.29 3.12 -2.31
N GLU A 57 14.68 3.74 -3.42
CA GLU A 57 15.12 5.13 -3.42
C GLU A 57 14.12 6.00 -4.16
N GLN A 58 13.59 6.99 -3.47
CA GLN A 58 12.59 7.87 -4.07
C GLN A 58 13.32 9.01 -4.81
N ALA A 59 13.75 8.70 -6.02
CA ALA A 59 14.55 9.63 -6.81
C ALA A 59 13.69 10.64 -7.59
N VAL A 60 12.43 10.30 -7.86
CA VAL A 60 11.51 11.15 -8.62
C VAL A 60 10.14 11.07 -7.96
N GLN A 61 9.20 11.86 -8.48
CA GLN A 61 7.83 11.81 -7.97
C GLN A 61 7.20 10.46 -8.28
N PRO A 62 6.61 9.80 -7.29
CA PRO A 62 5.98 8.51 -7.54
C PRO A 62 4.62 8.65 -8.21
N THR A 63 4.21 7.57 -8.89
CA THR A 63 2.82 7.42 -9.29
C THR A 63 2.01 7.08 -8.04
N ARG A 64 0.91 7.77 -7.82
CA ARG A 64 0.14 7.67 -6.59
C ARG A 64 -1.22 7.05 -6.86
N ILE A 65 -1.55 6.04 -6.05
CA ILE A 65 -2.83 5.34 -6.14
C ILE A 65 -3.53 5.54 -4.79
N PRO A 66 -4.69 6.19 -4.77
CA PRO A 66 -5.40 6.36 -3.50
C PRO A 66 -5.84 5.02 -2.93
N ILE A 67 -5.75 4.89 -1.63
CA ILE A 67 -6.25 3.73 -0.92
C ILE A 67 -7.44 4.19 -0.11
N SER A 68 -8.61 3.60 -0.41
CA SER A 68 -9.86 3.99 0.23
C SER A 68 -10.40 2.86 1.08
N TYR A 69 -11.12 3.22 2.12
CA TYR A 69 -11.84 2.27 2.94
C TYR A 69 -13.14 2.93 3.36
N GLU A 70 -14.26 2.25 3.07
CA GLU A 70 -15.60 2.76 3.37
C GLU A 70 -15.80 4.18 2.84
N ASN A 71 -15.43 4.36 1.57
CA ASN A 71 -15.62 5.61 0.82
C ASN A 71 -14.77 6.77 1.30
N LYS A 72 -13.74 6.50 2.08
CA LYS A 72 -12.79 7.52 2.52
C LYS A 72 -11.39 7.15 2.09
N VAL A 73 -10.63 8.13 1.60
CA VAL A 73 -9.21 7.92 1.32
C VAL A 73 -8.49 7.89 2.65
N VAL A 74 -7.86 6.76 2.96
CA VAL A 74 -7.17 6.57 4.23
C VAL A 74 -5.66 6.53 4.04
N ALA A 75 -5.19 6.35 2.80
CA ALA A 75 -3.75 6.25 2.54
C ALA A 75 -3.50 6.43 1.04
N GLU A 76 -2.22 6.40 0.65
CA GLU A 76 -1.81 6.39 -0.75
C GLU A 76 -0.72 5.36 -0.94
N LEU A 77 -0.82 4.62 -2.03
CA LEU A 77 0.25 3.72 -2.46
C LEU A 77 1.05 4.45 -3.53
N GLY A 78 2.35 4.61 -3.33
CA GLY A 78 3.22 5.24 -4.31
C GLY A 78 4.21 4.24 -4.87
N VAL A 79 4.45 4.30 -6.16
CA VAL A 79 5.44 3.44 -6.81
C VAL A 79 6.22 4.26 -7.85
N ILE A 80 7.46 3.85 -8.07
CA ILE A 80 8.31 4.43 -9.09
C ILE A 80 8.83 3.30 -9.98
N ALA A 81 8.71 3.48 -11.28
CA ALA A 81 9.27 2.58 -12.28
C ALA A 81 9.55 3.39 -13.54
N ASP A 82 10.31 2.80 -14.45
CA ASP A 82 10.60 3.46 -15.71
C ASP A 82 9.32 3.76 -16.47
N GLU A 83 8.38 2.84 -16.40
CA GLU A 83 7.12 3.01 -17.12
C GLU A 83 6.01 2.33 -16.34
N ILE A 84 4.90 3.04 -16.15
CA ILE A 84 3.73 2.51 -15.50
C ILE A 84 2.57 2.63 -16.47
N ASP A 85 2.15 1.50 -17.02
CA ASP A 85 1.10 1.49 -18.04
C ASP A 85 -0.26 1.20 -17.41
N ALA A 86 -1.28 1.05 -18.27
CA ALA A 86 -2.65 0.82 -17.80
C ALA A 86 -2.78 -0.48 -17.00
N ARG A 87 -2.04 -1.51 -17.36
CA ARG A 87 -2.08 -2.78 -16.64
C ARG A 87 -1.50 -2.65 -15.25
N ASP A 88 -0.38 -1.93 -15.14
CA ASP A 88 0.19 -1.64 -13.84
C ASP A 88 -0.81 -0.91 -12.98
N ARG A 89 -1.50 0.07 -13.56
CA ARG A 89 -2.45 0.87 -12.80
C ARG A 89 -3.60 0.02 -12.28
N VAL A 90 -4.15 -0.85 -13.12
CA VAL A 90 -5.23 -1.75 -12.70
C VAL A 90 -4.76 -2.67 -11.58
N PHE A 91 -3.56 -3.22 -11.73
CA PHE A 91 -2.98 -4.09 -10.70
C PHE A 91 -2.81 -3.33 -9.38
N LEU A 92 -2.25 -2.12 -9.45
CA LEU A 92 -2.00 -1.33 -8.24
C LEU A 92 -3.31 -0.89 -7.58
N GLU A 93 -4.33 -0.59 -8.37
CA GLU A 93 -5.63 -0.26 -7.82
C GLU A 93 -6.25 -1.46 -7.11
N ARG A 94 -6.03 -2.65 -7.66
CA ARG A 94 -6.50 -3.87 -6.99
C ARG A 94 -5.79 -4.07 -5.66
N VAL A 95 -4.48 -3.87 -5.63
CA VAL A 95 -3.71 -3.96 -4.39
C VAL A 95 -4.25 -2.96 -3.38
N ALA A 96 -4.52 -1.72 -3.83
CA ALA A 96 -5.04 -0.68 -2.94
C ALA A 96 -6.36 -1.10 -2.30
N VAL A 97 -7.24 -1.74 -3.06
CA VAL A 97 -8.50 -2.24 -2.51
C VAL A 97 -8.24 -3.29 -1.44
N LEU A 98 -7.31 -4.21 -1.72
CA LEU A 98 -7.05 -5.33 -0.81
C LEU A 98 -6.44 -4.87 0.50
N ILE A 99 -5.57 -3.86 0.47
CA ILE A 99 -4.87 -3.43 1.69
C ILE A 99 -5.59 -2.31 2.43
N GLY A 100 -6.70 -1.79 1.88
CA GLY A 100 -7.43 -0.70 2.54
C GLY A 100 -7.69 -0.91 4.02
N PRO A 101 -8.24 -2.07 4.42
CA PRO A 101 -8.54 -2.28 5.85
C PRO A 101 -7.31 -2.25 6.74
N TYR A 102 -6.13 -2.53 6.21
CA TYR A 102 -4.91 -2.55 6.99
C TYR A 102 -4.30 -1.16 7.16
N CYS A 103 -4.77 -0.18 6.37
CA CYS A 103 -4.23 1.17 6.41
C CYS A 103 -4.87 2.04 7.48
N LEU A 104 -5.77 1.47 8.29
CA LEU A 104 -6.42 2.21 9.38
C LEU A 104 -5.55 2.29 10.62
N VAL A 105 -4.43 1.62 10.63
CA VAL A 105 -3.61 1.47 11.83
C VAL A 105 -3.15 2.82 12.39
N GLY A 106 -2.76 3.73 11.54
CA GLY A 106 -2.32 5.02 12.00
C GLY A 106 -3.44 6.00 12.28
N TRP A 107 -4.68 5.57 12.16
CA TRP A 107 -5.83 6.41 12.13
C TRP A 107 -6.69 6.35 13.29
N ASP A 108 -6.79 5.57 13.88
CA ASP A 108 -7.71 5.40 14.85
C ASP A 108 -7.63 5.76 16.06
N THR A 109 -7.43 5.61 15.81
CA THR A 109 -7.49 5.73 16.44
C THR A 109 -7.42 5.80 16.98
N GLY A 110 -7.09 5.57 16.76
CA GLY A 110 -7.02 5.46 17.07
C GLY A 110 -6.94 5.44 17.76
N GLY A 111 -6.70 5.44 17.67
CA GLY A 111 -6.73 5.16 18.16
C GLY A 111 -7.06 5.36 18.97
N GLU A 112 -7.43 5.60 19.08
CA GLU A 112 -7.99 5.66 19.70
C GLU A 112 -8.57 5.27 20.29
N ALA A 113 -8.77 5.35 19.70
CA ALA A 113 -9.65 4.80 20.31
C ALA A 113 -9.35 3.93 21.15
N TRP A 114 -8.69 3.63 21.06
CA TRP A 114 -8.34 3.02 21.98
C TRP A 114 -7.68 3.68 23.00
N SER A 115 -7.83 4.50 22.90
CA SER A 115 -7.51 5.04 23.78
C SER A 115 -8.20 5.36 24.64
N PRO A 116 -8.42 5.22 25.03
CA PRO A 116 -9.01 5.41 25.66
C PRO A 116 -9.17 5.50 26.37
#